data_da55bd9b7eef6b7e277c6c9de67c3c5f
#
_entry.id   da55bd9b7eef6b7e277c6c9de67c3c5f
#
_cell.length_a   1.000
_cell.length_b   1.000
_cell.length_c   1.000
_cell.angle_alpha   90.00
_cell.angle_beta   90.00
_cell.angle_gamma   90.00
#
_symmetry.space_group_name_H-M   'P 1'
#
loop_
_entity.id
_entity.type
_entity.pdbx_description
1 polymer ?
#
loop_
_entity_poly.entity_id
_entity_poly.type
_entity_poly.pdbx_seq_one_letter_code
_entity_poly.pdbx_strand_id
1 'polypeptide(L)'
;MKKLIILSVLFVASVQTAFCQMGALKGSGIVVNKTFAFKNFDSIELKDLDGKIEVEGGKPFSIQIAVDDNLEPLLLVNEKNNTLIIELNKNKNNRRYVENSNIKILITVPQLSKVLQTGNSNTFIKNVENKNFVIKSRGNGNITLEGKAENIDIQRSGNGNVYAGKLIVNNATIVSTGNGNVKINASESFNARGSGNGDIQNIGKAKATSNSKKTGNGSIISN
;
A
#
# COMPACT_ATOMS: atom_id res chain seq x y z
N MET A 1 52.52 49.14 2.98
CA MET A 1 52.01 47.92 3.59
C MET A 1 50.45 47.95 3.60
N LYS A 2 49.78 47.93 2.43
CA LYS A 2 48.31 47.93 2.33
C LYS A 2 47.79 47.20 1.06
N LYS A 3 48.40 46.14 0.61
CA LYS A 3 47.96 45.39 -0.58
C LYS A 3 47.93 43.88 -0.45
N LEU A 4 47.83 43.33 0.79
CA LEU A 4 47.90 41.86 0.97
C LEU A 4 46.69 41.25 1.66
N ILE A 5 45.54 41.94 1.77
CA ILE A 5 44.35 41.44 2.49
C ILE A 5 43.14 41.14 1.58
N ILE A 6 43.25 41.37 0.26
CA ILE A 6 42.10 41.19 -0.65
C ILE A 6 42.08 39.83 -1.36
N LEU A 7 43.06 38.97 -1.19
CA LEU A 7 43.13 37.70 -1.93
C LEU A 7 42.67 36.46 -1.17
N SER A 8 42.22 36.59 0.08
CA SER A 8 41.80 35.46 0.91
C SER A 8 40.28 35.32 1.08
N VAL A 9 39.47 36.18 0.47
CA VAL A 9 37.98 36.13 0.61
C VAL A 9 37.28 35.49 -0.60
N LEU A 10 37.98 35.20 -1.69
CA LEU A 10 37.37 34.66 -2.91
C LEU A 10 37.40 33.13 -3.05
N PHE A 11 37.84 32.39 -2.04
CA PHE A 11 37.97 30.91 -2.14
C PHE A 11 36.98 30.12 -1.28
N VAL A 12 35.98 30.75 -0.69
CA VAL A 12 34.95 30.07 0.16
C VAL A 12 33.58 29.91 -0.53
N ALA A 13 33.45 30.31 -1.78
CA ALA A 13 32.12 30.36 -2.42
C ALA A 13 31.89 29.30 -3.52
N SER A 14 32.47 28.11 -3.44
CA SER A 14 32.14 27.04 -4.42
C SER A 14 32.15 25.62 -3.86
N VAL A 15 31.73 25.41 -2.64
CA VAL A 15 31.20 24.09 -2.26
C VAL A 15 29.72 24.12 -2.62
N GLN A 16 29.40 24.10 -3.88
CA GLN A 16 28.10 23.61 -4.33
C GLN A 16 28.09 22.13 -4.00
N THR A 17 27.46 21.77 -2.88
CA THR A 17 27.00 20.42 -2.64
C THR A 17 26.09 20.07 -3.81
N ALA A 18 26.64 19.39 -4.82
CA ALA A 18 25.85 18.68 -5.80
C ALA A 18 25.07 17.62 -4.99
N PHE A 19 23.90 17.98 -4.48
CA PHE A 19 22.87 17.01 -4.16
C PHE A 19 22.57 16.33 -5.48
N CYS A 20 23.21 15.19 -5.71
CA CYS A 20 22.82 14.29 -6.77
C CYS A 20 21.38 13.88 -6.45
N GLN A 21 20.45 14.58 -7.05
CA GLN A 21 19.03 14.22 -7.00
C GLN A 21 18.95 12.88 -7.75
N MET A 22 19.07 11.79 -7.00
CA MET A 22 18.92 10.45 -7.56
C MET A 22 17.52 10.36 -8.16
N GLY A 23 17.45 10.43 -9.49
CA GLY A 23 16.19 10.37 -10.23
C GLY A 23 15.44 9.07 -9.93
N ALA A 24 14.13 9.11 -10.09
CA ALA A 24 13.30 7.92 -9.97
C ALA A 24 13.79 6.80 -10.90
N LEU A 25 13.64 5.56 -10.45
CA LEU A 25 13.85 4.39 -11.29
C LEU A 25 12.64 4.27 -12.23
N LYS A 26 12.86 4.29 -13.54
CA LYS A 26 11.80 4.20 -14.55
C LYS A 26 11.76 2.81 -15.18
N GLY A 27 10.55 2.31 -15.45
CA GLY A 27 10.37 1.13 -16.28
C GLY A 27 10.88 1.36 -17.71
N SER A 28 11.45 0.32 -18.33
CA SER A 28 11.97 0.36 -19.71
C SER A 28 10.86 0.42 -20.77
N GLY A 29 9.65 -0.03 -20.42
CA GLY A 29 8.55 -0.25 -21.35
C GLY A 29 8.53 -1.65 -21.98
N ILE A 30 9.60 -2.45 -21.82
CA ILE A 30 9.68 -3.84 -22.30
C ILE A 30 9.21 -4.77 -21.17
N VAL A 31 8.06 -5.41 -21.35
CA VAL A 31 7.44 -6.23 -20.32
C VAL A 31 7.83 -7.69 -20.43
N VAL A 32 8.27 -8.29 -19.33
CA VAL A 32 8.48 -9.73 -19.17
C VAL A 32 7.45 -10.31 -18.19
N ASN A 33 7.07 -11.58 -18.43
CA ASN A 33 6.09 -12.29 -17.61
C ASN A 33 6.78 -13.39 -16.80
N LYS A 34 6.45 -13.49 -15.52
CA LYS A 34 6.95 -14.50 -14.58
C LYS A 34 5.78 -15.20 -13.89
N THR A 35 5.96 -16.48 -13.63
CA THR A 35 5.01 -17.30 -12.86
C THR A 35 5.75 -17.94 -11.68
N PHE A 36 5.11 -17.97 -10.52
CA PHE A 36 5.69 -18.52 -9.29
C PHE A 36 4.76 -19.60 -8.71
N ALA A 37 5.36 -20.65 -8.13
CA ALA A 37 4.65 -21.85 -7.68
C ALA A 37 4.52 -21.96 -6.15
N PHE A 38 4.41 -20.82 -5.43
CA PHE A 38 4.15 -20.82 -3.98
C PHE A 38 2.71 -21.24 -3.68
N LYS A 39 2.47 -22.01 -2.61
CA LYS A 39 1.17 -22.64 -2.33
C LYS A 39 0.73 -22.61 -0.88
N ASN A 40 1.54 -22.18 0.07
CA ASN A 40 1.23 -22.31 1.50
C ASN A 40 1.08 -20.94 2.18
N PHE A 41 0.33 -20.04 1.56
CA PHE A 41 0.10 -18.71 2.12
C PHE A 41 -1.39 -18.38 2.18
N ASP A 42 -1.78 -17.66 3.20
CA ASP A 42 -3.08 -17.01 3.35
C ASP A 42 -2.94 -15.49 3.57
N SER A 43 -1.71 -15.03 3.62
CA SER A 43 -1.35 -13.62 3.81
C SER A 43 -0.47 -13.14 2.66
N ILE A 44 -0.61 -11.87 2.29
CA ILE A 44 0.18 -11.24 1.21
C ILE A 44 0.82 -9.97 1.74
N GLU A 45 2.11 -9.80 1.48
CA GLU A 45 2.87 -8.58 1.78
C GLU A 45 3.46 -7.99 0.51
N LEU A 46 3.03 -6.78 0.15
CA LEU A 46 3.41 -6.03 -1.03
C LEU A 46 4.28 -4.86 -0.61
N LYS A 47 5.55 -4.85 -1.02
CA LYS A 47 6.53 -3.85 -0.57
C LYS A 47 7.08 -3.02 -1.71
N ASP A 48 6.96 -1.71 -1.56
CA ASP A 48 7.62 -0.72 -2.42
C ASP A 48 7.32 -0.90 -3.93
N LEU A 49 6.14 -1.46 -4.22
CA LEU A 49 5.64 -1.66 -5.57
C LEU A 49 4.91 -0.41 -6.06
N ASP A 50 5.01 -0.16 -7.37
CA ASP A 50 4.21 0.82 -8.09
C ASP A 50 3.59 0.12 -9.30
N GLY A 51 2.27 -0.05 -9.31
CA GLY A 51 1.57 -0.81 -10.35
C GLY A 51 0.17 -1.23 -9.96
N LYS A 52 -0.38 -2.17 -10.73
CA LYS A 52 -1.71 -2.76 -10.48
C LYS A 52 -1.57 -4.17 -9.95
N ILE A 53 -2.26 -4.44 -8.85
CA ILE A 53 -2.24 -5.75 -8.20
C ILE A 53 -3.68 -6.22 -8.06
N GLU A 54 -3.96 -7.43 -8.54
CA GLU A 54 -5.25 -8.08 -8.37
C GLU A 54 -5.04 -9.35 -7.55
N VAL A 55 -5.85 -9.49 -6.49
CA VAL A 55 -5.88 -10.67 -5.63
C VAL A 55 -7.29 -11.22 -5.63
N GLU A 56 -7.45 -12.51 -5.88
CA GLU A 56 -8.76 -13.16 -5.89
C GLU A 56 -8.77 -14.36 -4.94
N GLY A 57 -9.64 -14.32 -3.94
CA GLY A 57 -9.88 -15.42 -3.02
C GLY A 57 -10.77 -16.52 -3.61
N GLY A 58 -10.80 -17.71 -2.98
CA GLY A 58 -11.64 -18.82 -3.38
C GLY A 58 -11.18 -19.58 -4.61
N LYS A 59 -9.93 -19.38 -5.06
CA LYS A 59 -9.36 -20.03 -6.24
C LYS A 59 -8.05 -20.77 -5.91
N PRO A 60 -7.66 -21.78 -6.69
CA PRO A 60 -6.35 -22.41 -6.56
C PRO A 60 -5.21 -21.40 -6.62
N PHE A 61 -4.09 -21.70 -5.95
CA PHE A 61 -2.91 -20.83 -5.97
C PHE A 61 -2.38 -20.57 -7.38
N SER A 62 -2.23 -19.31 -7.73
CA SER A 62 -1.54 -18.87 -8.93
C SER A 62 -0.91 -17.50 -8.67
N ILE A 63 0.30 -17.29 -9.14
CA ILE A 63 1.01 -16.02 -9.03
C ILE A 63 1.62 -15.72 -10.40
N GLN A 64 1.13 -14.65 -11.03
CA GLN A 64 1.62 -14.17 -12.31
C GLN A 64 2.03 -12.71 -12.17
N ILE A 65 3.22 -12.38 -12.63
CA ILE A 65 3.79 -11.03 -12.55
C ILE A 65 4.28 -10.61 -13.92
N ALA A 66 3.71 -9.53 -14.44
CA ALA A 66 4.27 -8.78 -15.55
C ALA A 66 5.07 -7.60 -15.00
N VAL A 67 6.27 -7.40 -15.47
CA VAL A 67 7.19 -6.37 -14.98
C VAL A 67 8.11 -5.91 -16.10
N ASP A 68 8.54 -4.64 -16.08
CA ASP A 68 9.57 -4.15 -17.00
C ASP A 68 10.87 -4.97 -16.83
N ASP A 69 11.55 -5.30 -17.95
CA ASP A 69 12.75 -6.15 -17.95
C ASP A 69 13.89 -5.59 -17.08
N ASN A 70 14.03 -4.27 -17.06
CA ASN A 70 15.05 -3.59 -16.23
C ASN A 70 14.70 -3.56 -14.72
N LEU A 71 13.44 -3.80 -14.36
CA LEU A 71 12.98 -3.89 -12.97
C LEU A 71 12.92 -5.35 -12.49
N GLU A 72 12.84 -6.31 -13.40
CA GLU A 72 12.75 -7.74 -13.08
C GLU A 72 13.89 -8.21 -12.13
N PRO A 73 15.17 -7.84 -12.33
CA PRO A 73 16.25 -8.24 -11.42
C PRO A 73 16.12 -7.67 -9.99
N LEU A 74 15.27 -6.67 -9.80
CA LEU A 74 14.98 -6.06 -8.49
C LEU A 74 13.77 -6.68 -7.81
N LEU A 75 13.00 -7.48 -8.54
CA LEU A 75 11.79 -8.12 -8.02
C LEU A 75 12.17 -9.33 -7.16
N LEU A 76 11.81 -9.26 -5.88
CA LEU A 76 11.95 -10.38 -4.95
C LEU A 76 10.58 -10.97 -4.67
N VAL A 77 10.43 -12.27 -4.87
CA VAL A 77 9.22 -13.02 -4.55
C VAL A 77 9.61 -14.20 -3.68
N ASN A 78 9.07 -14.27 -2.49
CA ASN A 78 9.33 -15.36 -1.56
C ASN A 78 8.10 -15.67 -0.69
N GLU A 79 8.12 -16.80 -0.02
CA GLU A 79 7.12 -17.22 0.96
C GLU A 79 7.78 -17.45 2.29
N LYS A 80 7.22 -16.87 3.35
CA LYS A 80 7.70 -17.06 4.72
C LYS A 80 6.54 -16.93 5.71
N ASN A 81 6.44 -17.87 6.65
CA ASN A 81 5.42 -17.84 7.71
C ASN A 81 3.99 -17.64 7.15
N ASN A 82 3.58 -18.45 6.19
CA ASN A 82 2.30 -18.38 5.48
C ASN A 82 2.03 -17.04 4.80
N THR A 83 3.06 -16.28 4.50
CA THR A 83 2.95 -14.98 3.84
C THR A 83 3.71 -15.00 2.52
N LEU A 84 3.02 -14.73 1.42
CA LEU A 84 3.64 -14.41 0.14
C LEU A 84 4.16 -12.98 0.20
N ILE A 85 5.45 -12.80 0.01
CA ILE A 85 6.12 -11.49 0.03
C ILE A 85 6.56 -11.16 -1.38
N ILE A 86 6.08 -10.02 -1.90
CA ILE A 86 6.50 -9.47 -3.19
C ILE A 86 7.07 -8.07 -2.94
N GLU A 87 8.32 -7.88 -3.28
CA GLU A 87 9.06 -6.65 -2.99
C GLU A 87 9.87 -6.20 -4.21
N LEU A 88 9.84 -4.91 -4.49
CA LEU A 88 10.82 -4.31 -5.39
C LEU A 88 12.03 -3.85 -4.57
N ASN A 89 13.10 -4.65 -4.58
CA ASN A 89 14.27 -4.42 -3.76
C ASN A 89 14.96 -3.09 -4.12
N LYS A 90 15.64 -2.51 -3.13
CA LYS A 90 16.47 -1.31 -3.32
C LYS A 90 17.57 -1.61 -4.33
N ASN A 91 17.66 -0.82 -5.38
CA ASN A 91 18.77 -0.92 -6.31
C ASN A 91 20.10 -0.44 -5.68
N LYS A 92 21.24 -0.70 -6.34
CA LYS A 92 22.59 -0.32 -5.88
C LYS A 92 22.72 1.17 -5.52
N ASN A 93 21.89 2.04 -6.08
CA ASN A 93 21.88 3.49 -5.84
C ASN A 93 20.85 3.90 -4.78
N ASN A 94 20.29 2.95 -4.03
CA ASN A 94 19.28 3.19 -2.99
C ASN A 94 18.05 4.00 -3.49
N ARG A 95 17.70 3.88 -4.77
CA ARG A 95 16.53 4.51 -5.37
C ARG A 95 15.29 3.78 -4.89
N ARG A 96 14.44 4.45 -4.11
CA ARG A 96 13.22 3.87 -3.53
C ARG A 96 11.96 4.21 -4.32
N TYR A 97 12.09 5.13 -5.24
CA TYR A 97 10.95 5.66 -5.98
C TYR A 97 10.96 5.09 -7.40
N VAL A 98 9.84 4.52 -7.80
CA VAL A 98 9.66 3.95 -9.14
C VAL A 98 8.59 4.78 -9.85
N GLU A 99 8.85 5.18 -11.08
CA GLU A 99 7.92 5.90 -11.93
C GLU A 99 7.67 5.13 -13.23
N ASN A 100 6.45 5.24 -13.75
CA ASN A 100 6.08 4.68 -15.06
C ASN A 100 6.42 3.19 -15.20
N SER A 101 6.19 2.42 -14.14
CA SER A 101 6.37 0.96 -14.20
C SER A 101 5.15 0.28 -14.82
N ASN A 102 5.38 -0.82 -15.54
CA ASN A 102 4.34 -1.70 -16.07
C ASN A 102 4.10 -2.91 -15.16
N ILE A 103 4.28 -2.74 -13.86
CA ILE A 103 4.05 -3.84 -12.90
C ILE A 103 2.56 -4.17 -12.84
N LYS A 104 2.23 -5.41 -13.20
CA LYS A 104 0.91 -6.02 -13.00
C LYS A 104 1.08 -7.36 -12.31
N ILE A 105 0.38 -7.55 -11.21
CA ILE A 105 0.45 -8.77 -10.40
C ILE A 105 -0.94 -9.36 -10.32
N LEU A 106 -1.08 -10.64 -10.66
CA LEU A 106 -2.30 -11.41 -10.51
C LEU A 106 -2.02 -12.56 -9.52
N ILE A 107 -2.77 -12.58 -8.43
CA ILE A 107 -2.65 -13.61 -7.40
C ILE A 107 -4.01 -14.25 -7.21
N THR A 108 -4.07 -15.58 -7.24
CA THR A 108 -5.22 -16.32 -6.74
C THR A 108 -4.82 -17.16 -5.54
N VAL A 109 -5.73 -17.31 -4.58
CA VAL A 109 -5.48 -17.99 -3.31
C VAL A 109 -6.77 -18.64 -2.80
N PRO A 110 -6.74 -19.88 -2.26
CA PRO A 110 -7.95 -20.53 -1.75
C PRO A 110 -8.60 -19.74 -0.62
N GLN A 111 -7.81 -19.20 0.30
CA GLN A 111 -8.28 -18.38 1.41
C GLN A 111 -7.29 -17.23 1.66
N LEU A 112 -7.81 -16.03 1.83
CA LEU A 112 -7.02 -14.83 2.11
C LEU A 112 -7.43 -14.25 3.47
N SER A 113 -6.48 -14.14 4.40
CA SER A 113 -6.72 -13.63 5.75
C SER A 113 -6.18 -12.21 5.96
N LYS A 114 -5.12 -11.83 5.20
CA LYS A 114 -4.42 -10.59 5.48
C LYS A 114 -3.70 -10.03 4.24
N VAL A 115 -3.73 -8.72 4.08
CA VAL A 115 -2.91 -8.01 3.11
C VAL A 115 -2.19 -6.83 3.77
N LEU A 116 -0.87 -6.79 3.58
CA LEU A 116 -0.02 -5.67 3.95
C LEU A 116 0.50 -5.01 2.67
N GLN A 117 0.40 -3.70 2.58
CA GLN A 117 0.88 -2.95 1.43
C GLN A 117 1.70 -1.75 1.87
N THR A 118 2.88 -1.60 1.29
CA THR A 118 3.67 -0.37 1.33
C THR A 118 3.93 0.13 -0.09
N GLY A 119 4.03 1.46 -0.26
CA GLY A 119 4.31 2.06 -1.58
C GLY A 119 3.07 2.64 -2.26
N ASN A 120 3.08 2.65 -3.59
CA ASN A 120 2.10 3.41 -4.40
C ASN A 120 1.18 2.52 -5.25
N SER A 121 1.28 1.19 -5.15
CA SER A 121 0.47 0.28 -5.95
C SER A 121 -1.02 0.39 -5.65
N ASN A 122 -1.86 0.24 -6.69
CA ASN A 122 -3.29 0.09 -6.53
C ASN A 122 -3.67 -1.40 -6.49
N THR A 123 -4.26 -1.84 -5.38
CA THR A 123 -4.58 -3.24 -5.13
C THR A 123 -6.10 -3.46 -5.12
N PHE A 124 -6.55 -4.42 -5.92
CA PHE A 124 -7.94 -4.88 -5.99
C PHE A 124 -8.03 -6.28 -5.40
N ILE A 125 -8.83 -6.45 -4.37
CA ILE A 125 -9.02 -7.72 -3.66
C ILE A 125 -10.47 -8.12 -3.81
N LYS A 126 -10.71 -9.28 -4.44
CA LYS A 126 -12.04 -9.80 -4.75
C LYS A 126 -12.29 -11.13 -4.04
N ASN A 127 -13.56 -11.45 -3.86
CA ASN A 127 -14.00 -12.71 -3.28
C ASN A 127 -13.35 -12.99 -1.93
N VAL A 128 -13.22 -11.94 -1.09
CA VAL A 128 -12.86 -12.13 0.32
C VAL A 128 -13.98 -12.93 0.97
N GLU A 129 -13.63 -14.06 1.58
CA GLU A 129 -14.54 -14.86 2.39
C GLU A 129 -13.78 -15.36 3.61
N ASN A 130 -13.95 -14.67 4.75
CA ASN A 130 -13.19 -14.99 5.96
C ASN A 130 -13.95 -14.56 7.22
N LYS A 131 -13.63 -15.22 8.34
CA LYS A 131 -14.11 -14.78 9.65
C LYS A 131 -13.42 -13.47 10.08
N ASN A 132 -12.10 -13.41 9.93
CA ASN A 132 -11.30 -12.25 10.31
C ASN A 132 -10.42 -11.83 9.13
N PHE A 133 -10.54 -10.61 8.69
CA PHE A 133 -9.75 -10.07 7.59
C PHE A 133 -8.97 -8.83 8.03
N VAL A 134 -7.69 -8.76 7.67
CA VAL A 134 -6.79 -7.69 8.12
C VAL A 134 -6.18 -6.96 6.92
N ILE A 135 -6.29 -5.65 6.92
CA ILE A 135 -5.63 -4.75 5.97
C ILE A 135 -4.68 -3.81 6.71
N LYS A 136 -3.42 -3.82 6.31
CA LYS A 136 -2.45 -2.80 6.72
C LYS A 136 -1.89 -2.10 5.49
N SER A 137 -2.02 -0.77 5.42
CA SER A 137 -1.56 0.01 4.28
C SER A 137 -0.74 1.22 4.72
N ARG A 138 0.41 1.42 4.07
CA ARG A 138 1.24 2.62 4.26
C ARG A 138 1.70 3.15 2.92
N GLY A 139 1.36 4.38 2.59
CA GLY A 139 1.78 5.05 1.35
C GLY A 139 0.62 5.72 0.63
N ASN A 140 0.74 5.83 -0.70
CA ASN A 140 -0.23 6.55 -1.53
C ASN A 140 -1.12 5.62 -2.38
N GLY A 141 -0.82 4.33 -2.43
CA GLY A 141 -1.59 3.36 -3.20
C GLY A 141 -2.97 3.10 -2.60
N ASN A 142 -3.97 2.89 -3.45
CA ASN A 142 -5.32 2.59 -3.03
C ASN A 142 -5.55 1.08 -2.88
N ILE A 143 -6.47 0.71 -1.99
CA ILE A 143 -6.94 -0.66 -1.84
C ILE A 143 -8.45 -0.69 -2.05
N THR A 144 -8.92 -1.57 -2.94
CA THR A 144 -10.35 -1.84 -3.14
C THR A 144 -10.65 -3.26 -2.71
N LEU A 145 -11.72 -3.45 -1.93
CA LEU A 145 -12.11 -4.72 -1.33
C LEU A 145 -13.55 -5.09 -1.72
N GLU A 146 -13.76 -6.35 -2.11
CA GLU A 146 -15.08 -6.92 -2.41
C GLU A 146 -15.20 -8.32 -1.79
N GLY A 147 -16.38 -8.65 -1.24
CA GLY A 147 -16.65 -9.96 -0.64
C GLY A 147 -17.41 -9.88 0.68
N LYS A 148 -17.07 -10.78 1.62
CA LYS A 148 -17.70 -10.86 2.94
C LYS A 148 -16.67 -11.21 4.01
N ALA A 149 -16.82 -10.66 5.23
CA ALA A 149 -16.11 -11.11 6.41
C ALA A 149 -16.98 -10.89 7.67
N GLU A 150 -16.74 -11.63 8.74
CA GLU A 150 -17.38 -11.29 10.01
C GLU A 150 -16.74 -10.03 10.60
N ASN A 151 -15.43 -10.01 10.66
CA ASN A 151 -14.65 -8.93 11.25
C ASN A 151 -13.60 -8.40 10.28
N ILE A 152 -13.44 -7.09 10.22
CA ILE A 152 -12.33 -6.45 9.53
C ILE A 152 -11.55 -5.52 10.45
N ASP A 153 -10.20 -5.61 10.37
CA ASP A 153 -9.27 -4.64 10.96
C ASP A 153 -8.54 -3.90 9.83
N ILE A 154 -8.72 -2.59 9.77
CA ILE A 154 -8.04 -1.72 8.80
C ILE A 154 -7.11 -0.77 9.54
N GLN A 155 -5.82 -0.89 9.27
CA GLN A 155 -4.79 0.04 9.75
C GLN A 155 -4.13 0.71 8.54
N ARG A 156 -4.37 1.99 8.36
CA ARG A 156 -3.77 2.73 7.25
C ARG A 156 -3.06 4.01 7.67
N SER A 157 -2.01 4.34 6.93
CA SER A 157 -1.32 5.61 7.06
C SER A 157 -0.86 6.15 5.70
N GLY A 158 -0.97 7.47 5.48
CA GLY A 158 -0.56 8.13 4.23
C GLY A 158 -1.74 8.75 3.47
N ASN A 159 -1.65 8.81 2.14
CA ASN A 159 -2.66 9.46 1.29
C ASN A 159 -3.54 8.49 0.49
N GLY A 160 -3.18 7.21 0.44
CA GLY A 160 -3.96 6.18 -0.27
C GLY A 160 -5.31 5.94 0.40
N ASN A 161 -6.32 5.59 -0.39
CA ASN A 161 -7.67 5.32 0.07
C ASN A 161 -7.92 3.82 0.25
N VAL A 162 -8.87 3.48 1.13
CA VAL A 162 -9.41 2.12 1.25
C VAL A 162 -10.90 2.13 0.90
N TYR A 163 -11.24 1.49 -0.22
CA TYR A 163 -12.60 1.37 -0.73
C TYR A 163 -13.15 -0.04 -0.44
N ALA A 164 -13.75 -0.21 0.72
CA ALA A 164 -14.35 -1.47 1.17
C ALA A 164 -15.90 -1.41 1.23
N GLY A 165 -16.52 -0.52 0.46
CA GLY A 165 -17.99 -0.41 0.43
C GLY A 165 -18.70 -1.64 -0.16
N LYS A 166 -17.98 -2.46 -0.95
CA LYS A 166 -18.48 -3.74 -1.50
C LYS A 166 -18.03 -4.97 -0.66
N LEU A 167 -17.33 -4.77 0.42
CA LEU A 167 -17.05 -5.79 1.41
C LEU A 167 -18.07 -5.68 2.53
N ILE A 168 -18.95 -6.66 2.64
CA ILE A 168 -20.00 -6.71 3.67
C ILE A 168 -19.37 -7.31 4.92
N VAL A 169 -19.46 -6.60 6.05
CA VAL A 169 -18.92 -7.09 7.33
C VAL A 169 -19.91 -6.87 8.48
N ASN A 170 -19.81 -7.69 9.53
CA ASN A 170 -20.57 -7.44 10.76
C ASN A 170 -19.86 -6.35 11.58
N ASN A 171 -18.57 -6.52 11.81
CA ASN A 171 -17.80 -5.66 12.70
C ASN A 171 -16.59 -5.04 11.98
N ALA A 172 -16.39 -3.73 12.13
CA ALA A 172 -15.25 -3.02 11.58
C ALA A 172 -14.49 -2.25 12.66
N THR A 173 -13.18 -2.49 12.72
CA THR A 173 -12.22 -1.68 13.50
C THR A 173 -11.28 -0.98 12.54
N ILE A 174 -11.20 0.35 12.64
CA ILE A 174 -10.44 1.17 11.71
C ILE A 174 -9.53 2.13 12.44
N VAL A 175 -8.25 2.11 12.09
CA VAL A 175 -7.26 3.13 12.46
C VAL A 175 -6.73 3.76 11.19
N SER A 176 -6.98 5.07 11.01
CA SER A 176 -6.61 5.81 9.79
C SER A 176 -5.86 7.08 10.13
N THR A 177 -4.64 7.24 9.61
CA THR A 177 -3.83 8.46 9.73
C THR A 177 -3.48 9.03 8.36
N GLY A 178 -3.50 10.37 8.23
CA GLY A 178 -3.17 11.09 6.98
C GLY A 178 -4.40 11.51 6.20
N ASN A 179 -4.26 11.68 4.87
CA ASN A 179 -5.28 12.35 4.06
C ASN A 179 -6.19 11.42 3.27
N GLY A 180 -5.90 10.12 3.20
CA GLY A 180 -6.75 9.19 2.44
C GLY A 180 -8.02 8.81 3.20
N ASN A 181 -9.05 8.50 2.46
CA ASN A 181 -10.36 8.12 2.97
C ASN A 181 -10.49 6.61 3.18
N VAL A 182 -11.35 6.22 4.12
CA VAL A 182 -11.78 4.82 4.30
C VAL A 182 -13.29 4.74 4.14
N LYS A 183 -13.76 3.87 3.25
CA LYS A 183 -15.19 3.56 3.09
C LYS A 183 -15.43 2.09 3.38
N ILE A 184 -16.36 1.78 4.29
CA ILE A 184 -16.68 0.42 4.74
C ILE A 184 -18.19 0.18 4.76
N ASN A 185 -18.63 -1.09 4.82
CA ASN A 185 -20.01 -1.50 4.94
C ASN A 185 -20.18 -2.46 6.12
N ALA A 186 -20.24 -1.90 7.34
CA ALA A 186 -20.40 -2.63 8.58
C ALA A 186 -21.85 -2.58 9.09
N SER A 187 -22.40 -3.73 9.54
CA SER A 187 -23.80 -3.86 9.92
C SER A 187 -24.07 -3.85 11.43
N GLU A 188 -23.12 -4.31 12.27
CA GLU A 188 -23.33 -4.50 13.71
C GLU A 188 -22.47 -3.55 14.55
N SER A 189 -21.16 -3.47 14.29
CA SER A 189 -20.26 -2.61 15.04
C SER A 189 -19.32 -1.84 14.12
N PHE A 190 -19.16 -0.55 14.40
CA PHE A 190 -18.24 0.32 13.69
C PHE A 190 -17.42 1.16 14.67
N ASN A 191 -16.16 0.78 14.88
CA ASN A 191 -15.20 1.49 15.73
C ASN A 191 -14.12 2.13 14.87
N ALA A 192 -14.04 3.44 14.86
CA ALA A 192 -13.12 4.18 14.01
C ALA A 192 -12.29 5.17 14.81
N ARG A 193 -10.98 5.14 14.59
CA ARG A 193 -10.05 6.13 15.15
C ARG A 193 -9.17 6.68 14.06
N GLY A 194 -8.87 7.96 14.13
CA GLY A 194 -8.02 8.56 13.13
C GLY A 194 -7.49 9.94 13.43
N SER A 195 -6.53 10.37 12.60
CA SER A 195 -6.01 11.72 12.58
C SER A 195 -5.73 12.17 11.14
N GLY A 196 -5.83 13.47 10.87
CA GLY A 196 -5.60 14.07 9.55
C GLY A 196 -6.89 14.40 8.81
N ASN A 197 -6.82 14.56 7.49
CA ASN A 197 -7.91 15.17 6.71
C ASN A 197 -8.83 14.16 6.01
N GLY A 198 -8.45 12.87 5.94
CA GLY A 198 -9.27 11.86 5.29
C GLY A 198 -10.49 11.46 6.13
N ASP A 199 -11.61 11.18 5.50
CA ASP A 199 -12.83 10.71 6.14
C ASP A 199 -12.81 9.20 6.40
N ILE A 200 -13.53 8.77 7.44
CA ILE A 200 -13.81 7.36 7.70
C ILE A 200 -15.34 7.19 7.65
N GLN A 201 -15.84 6.56 6.61
CA GLN A 201 -17.27 6.42 6.36
C GLN A 201 -17.73 4.96 6.45
N ASN A 202 -18.74 4.71 7.28
CA ASN A 202 -19.54 3.49 7.23
C ASN A 202 -20.83 3.75 6.44
N ILE A 203 -21.04 2.98 5.36
CA ILE A 203 -22.29 3.00 4.58
C ILE A 203 -23.26 1.89 5.00
N GLY A 204 -22.84 1.00 5.89
CA GLY A 204 -23.69 -0.03 6.49
C GLY A 204 -24.56 0.52 7.62
N LYS A 205 -25.27 -0.38 8.31
CA LYS A 205 -26.25 -0.02 9.35
C LYS A 205 -25.61 0.35 10.71
N ALA A 206 -24.38 -0.08 10.97
CA ALA A 206 -23.72 0.14 12.24
C ALA A 206 -23.41 1.62 12.45
N LYS A 207 -23.80 2.16 13.61
CA LYS A 207 -23.41 3.49 14.07
C LYS A 207 -21.98 3.49 14.61
N ALA A 208 -21.33 4.63 14.57
CA ALA A 208 -20.04 4.80 15.22
C ALA A 208 -20.16 4.57 16.74
N THR A 209 -19.28 3.73 17.29
CA THR A 209 -19.26 3.47 18.75
C THR A 209 -18.81 4.70 19.53
N SER A 210 -19.13 4.77 20.81
CA SER A 210 -18.69 5.85 21.71
C SER A 210 -17.16 6.00 21.81
N ASN A 211 -16.42 4.94 21.49
CA ASN A 211 -14.95 4.94 21.45
C ASN A 211 -14.38 5.49 20.14
N SER A 212 -15.23 5.76 19.14
CA SER A 212 -14.79 6.32 17.87
C SER A 212 -14.35 7.77 18.06
N LYS A 213 -13.14 8.10 17.60
CA LYS A 213 -12.55 9.44 17.75
C LYS A 213 -11.65 9.80 16.59
N LYS A 214 -11.79 11.01 16.09
CA LYS A 214 -10.92 11.55 15.05
C LYS A 214 -10.44 12.95 15.39
N THR A 215 -9.19 13.26 15.03
CA THR A 215 -8.58 14.59 15.13
C THR A 215 -8.16 15.07 13.74
N GLY A 216 -8.15 16.39 13.51
CA GLY A 216 -7.93 17.00 12.18
C GLY A 216 -9.24 17.29 11.45
N ASN A 217 -9.14 17.63 10.15
CA ASN A 217 -10.29 18.16 9.38
C ASN A 217 -11.25 17.09 8.84
N GLY A 218 -10.84 15.84 8.78
CA GLY A 218 -11.73 14.76 8.32
C GLY A 218 -12.72 14.30 9.40
N SER A 219 -13.76 13.61 9.00
CA SER A 219 -14.88 13.18 9.82
C SER A 219 -15.00 11.66 9.95
N ILE A 220 -15.69 11.20 11.00
CA ILE A 220 -16.26 9.85 11.08
C ILE A 220 -17.74 9.96 10.75
N ILE A 221 -18.16 9.26 9.68
CA ILE A 221 -19.52 9.33 9.13
C ILE A 221 -20.16 7.94 9.20
N SER A 222 -21.34 7.84 9.79
CA SER A 222 -22.18 6.63 9.79
C SER A 222 -23.64 7.02 9.58
N ASN A 223 -24.39 6.15 8.89
CA ASN A 223 -25.82 6.36 8.62
C ASN A 223 -26.67 6.32 9.89
#